data_1d998e1b0c7f3bc05dc77ff9797284ee
#
_entry.id   1d998e1b0c7f3bc05dc77ff9797284ee
#
_cell.length_a   1.000
_cell.length_b   1.000
_cell.length_c   1.000
_cell.angle_alpha   90.00
_cell.angle_beta   90.00
_cell.angle_gamma   90.00
#
_symmetry.space_group_name_H-M   'P 1'
#
loop_
_entity.id
_entity.type
_entity.pdbx_description
1 polymer ?
#
loop_
_entity_poly.entity_id
_entity_poly.type
_entity_poly.pdbx_seq_one_letter_code
_entity_poly.pdbx_strand_id
1 'polypeptide(L)'
;MIRTLFVVVIVFGYAFLVGSACVLVALFQRRPDVLYDAGRLIIRLGMKLAGIQLEVRGKENVQPGQNYIFLANHQSYCDPPALVLAIPLDVRLILKKELRRLPVIGFILQLGGFVFIDRKDRKQAI
;
A
#
# COMPACT_ATOMS: atom_id res chain seq x y z
N MET A 1 -1.27 15.05 -19.14
CA MET A 1 -0.85 15.94 -18.02
C MET A 1 -2.00 16.27 -17.08
N ILE A 2 -3.11 16.86 -17.50
CA ILE A 2 -4.25 17.25 -16.63
C ILE A 2 -4.84 16.06 -15.87
N ARG A 3 -5.07 14.94 -16.54
CA ARG A 3 -5.57 13.68 -15.92
C ARG A 3 -4.63 13.17 -14.82
N THR A 4 -3.32 13.18 -15.06
CA THR A 4 -2.31 12.74 -14.06
C THR A 4 -2.34 13.65 -12.84
N LEU A 5 -2.38 14.97 -13.04
CA LEU A 5 -2.48 15.95 -11.97
C LEU A 5 -3.76 15.75 -11.16
N PHE A 6 -4.89 15.54 -11.82
CA PHE A 6 -6.18 15.28 -11.18
C PHE A 6 -6.15 14.02 -10.31
N VAL A 7 -5.61 12.90 -10.84
CA VAL A 7 -5.45 11.65 -10.09
C VAL A 7 -4.55 11.85 -8.87
N VAL A 8 -3.42 12.54 -9.04
CA VAL A 8 -2.49 12.83 -7.94
C VAL A 8 -3.19 13.64 -6.84
N VAL A 9 -3.89 14.71 -7.19
CA VAL A 9 -4.61 15.56 -6.22
C VAL A 9 -5.67 14.78 -5.47
N ILE A 10 -6.47 13.94 -6.16
CA ILE A 10 -7.48 13.10 -5.51
C ILE A 10 -6.84 12.08 -4.57
N VAL A 11 -5.81 11.37 -5.03
CA VAL A 11 -5.14 10.33 -4.24
C VAL A 11 -4.52 10.93 -2.97
N PHE A 12 -3.79 12.04 -3.10
CA PHE A 12 -3.16 12.68 -1.94
C PHE A 12 -4.19 13.37 -1.03
N GLY A 13 -5.22 14.01 -1.59
CA GLY A 13 -6.31 14.61 -0.82
C GLY A 13 -7.07 13.55 -0.01
N TYR A 14 -7.41 12.43 -0.62
CA TYR A 14 -8.03 11.30 0.09
C TYR A 14 -7.10 10.72 1.15
N ALA A 15 -5.83 10.46 0.81
CA ALA A 15 -4.87 9.92 1.76
C ALA A 15 -4.70 10.83 2.98
N PHE A 16 -4.73 12.13 2.78
CA PHE A 16 -4.64 13.10 3.88
C PHE A 16 -5.92 13.14 4.72
N LEU A 17 -7.09 13.28 4.12
CA LEU A 17 -8.36 13.43 4.86
C LEU A 17 -8.82 12.11 5.48
N VAL A 18 -9.01 11.09 4.64
CA VAL A 18 -9.53 9.78 5.08
C VAL A 18 -8.46 8.99 5.83
N GLY A 19 -7.21 9.09 5.38
CA GLY A 19 -6.09 8.45 6.06
C GLY A 19 -5.91 8.96 7.48
N SER A 20 -6.02 10.27 7.72
CA SER A 20 -5.95 10.84 9.06
C SER A 20 -7.10 10.36 9.95
N ALA A 21 -8.32 10.31 9.41
CA ALA A 21 -9.48 9.78 10.11
C ALA A 21 -9.31 8.27 10.45
N CYS A 22 -8.85 7.47 9.49
CA CYS A 22 -8.58 6.05 9.72
C CYS A 22 -7.47 5.82 10.74
N VAL A 23 -6.44 6.67 10.79
CA VAL A 23 -5.41 6.63 11.82
C VAL A 23 -6.01 6.82 13.20
N LEU A 24 -6.88 7.82 13.37
CA LEU A 24 -7.56 8.04 14.65
C LEU A 24 -8.40 6.82 15.05
N VAL A 25 -9.18 6.28 14.13
CA VAL A 25 -9.98 5.06 14.38
C VAL A 25 -9.09 3.87 14.74
N ALA A 26 -8.00 3.64 14.01
CA ALA A 26 -7.07 2.55 14.28
C ALA A 26 -6.40 2.66 15.66
N LEU A 27 -6.04 3.87 16.08
CA LEU A 27 -5.46 4.13 17.39
C LEU A 27 -6.47 3.91 18.52
N PHE A 28 -7.70 4.42 18.37
CA PHE A 28 -8.74 4.30 19.40
C PHE A 28 -9.30 2.89 19.51
N GLN A 29 -9.55 2.23 18.37
CA GLN A 29 -10.21 0.91 18.33
C GLN A 29 -9.22 -0.24 18.24
N ARG A 30 -7.91 0.03 18.12
CA ARG A 30 -6.85 -0.98 17.91
C ARG A 30 -7.15 -1.90 16.70
N ARG A 31 -7.75 -1.35 15.64
CA ARG A 31 -8.16 -2.07 14.43
C ARG A 31 -7.33 -1.62 13.22
N PRO A 32 -6.15 -2.23 12.97
CA PRO A 32 -5.32 -1.90 11.82
C PRO A 32 -5.93 -2.31 10.47
N ASP A 33 -6.89 -3.23 10.45
CA ASP A 33 -7.66 -3.68 9.28
C ASP A 33 -8.35 -2.52 8.56
N VAL A 34 -8.88 -1.53 9.31
CA VAL A 34 -9.50 -0.32 8.74
C VAL A 34 -8.56 0.45 7.83
N LEU A 35 -7.26 0.51 8.17
CA LEU A 35 -6.24 1.16 7.34
C LEU A 35 -6.01 0.40 6.03
N TYR A 36 -6.06 -0.93 6.07
CA TYR A 36 -5.93 -1.78 4.90
C TYR A 36 -7.10 -1.60 3.93
N ASP A 37 -8.32 -1.63 4.43
CA ASP A 37 -9.53 -1.48 3.62
C ASP A 37 -9.60 -0.09 2.97
N ALA A 38 -9.30 0.96 3.72
CA ALA A 38 -9.20 2.32 3.19
C ALA A 38 -8.09 2.43 2.13
N GLY A 39 -6.93 1.81 2.38
CA GLY A 39 -5.82 1.76 1.43
C GLY A 39 -6.20 1.04 0.14
N ARG A 40 -6.84 -0.12 0.25
CA ARG A 40 -7.33 -0.88 -0.93
C ARG A 40 -8.37 -0.10 -1.72
N LEU A 41 -9.27 0.61 -1.05
CA LEU A 41 -10.28 1.43 -1.72
C LEU A 41 -9.63 2.54 -2.54
N ILE A 42 -8.69 3.31 -1.95
CA ILE A 42 -8.03 4.40 -2.68
C ILE A 42 -7.18 3.89 -3.84
N ILE A 43 -6.51 2.74 -3.67
CA ILE A 43 -5.74 2.11 -4.74
C ILE A 43 -6.67 1.75 -5.91
N ARG A 44 -7.82 1.10 -5.64
CA ARG A 44 -8.81 0.77 -6.68
C ARG A 44 -9.31 2.01 -7.41
N LEU A 45 -9.66 3.06 -6.68
CA LEU A 45 -10.12 4.33 -7.26
C LEU A 45 -9.02 4.97 -8.12
N GLY A 46 -7.79 5.03 -7.61
CA GLY A 46 -6.64 5.58 -8.32
C GLY A 46 -6.35 4.84 -9.62
N MET A 47 -6.32 3.51 -9.58
CA MET A 47 -6.11 2.68 -10.78
C MET A 47 -7.23 2.86 -11.79
N LYS A 48 -8.50 2.88 -11.35
CA LYS A 48 -9.66 3.11 -12.23
C LYS A 48 -9.59 4.49 -12.90
N LEU A 49 -9.29 5.55 -12.15
CA LEU A 49 -9.13 6.91 -12.68
C LEU A 49 -7.95 7.03 -13.65
N ALA A 50 -6.86 6.31 -13.36
CA ALA A 50 -5.70 6.23 -14.25
C ALA A 50 -5.98 5.39 -15.52
N GLY A 51 -7.08 4.62 -15.54
CA GLY A 51 -7.42 3.71 -16.65
C GLY A 51 -6.57 2.45 -16.66
N ILE A 52 -6.02 2.08 -15.50
CA ILE A 52 -5.22 0.86 -15.33
C ILE A 52 -6.17 -0.30 -15.05
N GLN A 53 -6.08 -1.34 -15.86
CA GLN A 53 -6.80 -2.60 -15.66
C GLN A 53 -5.87 -3.61 -15.01
N LEU A 54 -6.32 -4.22 -13.92
CA LEU A 54 -5.58 -5.26 -13.21
C LEU A 54 -6.23 -6.61 -13.49
N GLU A 55 -5.51 -7.47 -14.20
CA GLU A 55 -5.88 -8.86 -14.38
C GLU A 55 -5.07 -9.72 -13.40
N VAL A 56 -5.73 -10.55 -12.61
CA VAL A 56 -5.08 -11.41 -11.62
C VAL A 56 -5.45 -12.86 -11.89
N ARG A 57 -4.43 -13.70 -12.06
CA ARG A 57 -4.55 -15.14 -12.24
C ARG A 57 -3.82 -15.86 -11.11
N GLY A 58 -4.27 -17.06 -10.74
CA GLY A 58 -3.61 -17.88 -9.73
C GLY A 58 -3.92 -17.50 -8.28
N LYS A 59 -5.00 -16.73 -8.02
CA LYS A 59 -5.43 -16.43 -6.64
C LYS A 59 -5.74 -17.67 -5.82
N GLU A 60 -6.19 -18.72 -6.47
CA GLU A 60 -6.49 -20.04 -5.91
C GLU A 60 -5.26 -20.74 -5.31
N ASN A 61 -4.06 -20.34 -5.71
CA ASN A 61 -2.81 -20.89 -5.17
C ASN A 61 -2.44 -20.28 -3.79
N VAL A 62 -3.15 -19.21 -3.38
CA VAL A 62 -2.91 -18.54 -2.09
C VAL A 62 -4.01 -18.97 -1.12
N GLN A 63 -3.64 -19.81 -0.17
CA GLN A 63 -4.57 -20.37 0.81
C GLN A 63 -4.61 -19.51 2.09
N PRO A 64 -5.77 -19.22 2.65
CA PRO A 64 -5.89 -18.56 3.95
C PRO A 64 -5.20 -19.35 5.06
N GLY A 65 -4.60 -18.64 6.02
CA GLY A 65 -3.95 -19.26 7.19
C GLY A 65 -2.53 -19.76 6.96
N GLN A 66 -1.99 -19.65 5.74
CA GLN A 66 -0.59 -19.93 5.45
C GLN A 66 0.25 -18.66 5.36
N ASN A 67 1.53 -18.78 5.69
CA ASN A 67 2.50 -17.69 5.55
C ASN A 67 3.17 -17.76 4.18
N TYR A 68 3.26 -16.62 3.49
CA TYR A 68 3.88 -16.50 2.18
C TYR A 68 4.91 -15.38 2.14
N ILE A 69 5.94 -15.59 1.33
CA ILE A 69 6.86 -14.54 0.87
C ILE A 69 6.63 -14.41 -0.63
N PHE A 70 6.16 -13.23 -1.06
CA PHE A 70 5.93 -12.93 -2.46
C PHE A 70 7.13 -12.19 -3.03
N LEU A 71 7.68 -12.70 -4.12
CA LEU A 71 8.70 -12.05 -4.92
C LEU A 71 8.09 -11.64 -6.25
N ALA A 72 8.28 -10.40 -6.63
CA ALA A 72 7.73 -9.86 -7.88
C ALA A 72 8.76 -9.00 -8.59
N ASN A 73 8.68 -8.99 -9.92
CA ASN A 73 9.39 -8.00 -10.73
C ASN A 73 8.86 -6.61 -10.42
N HIS A 74 9.76 -5.63 -10.32
CA HIS A 74 9.39 -4.25 -10.00
C HIS A 74 9.90 -3.33 -11.11
N GLN A 75 8.98 -2.90 -11.97
CA GLN A 75 9.27 -2.07 -13.15
C GLN A 75 8.53 -0.73 -13.12
N SER A 76 7.52 -0.59 -12.24
CA SER A 76 6.66 0.59 -12.20
C SER A 76 6.30 0.97 -10.77
N TYR A 77 6.02 2.25 -10.55
CA TYR A 77 5.40 2.73 -9.30
C TYR A 77 3.98 2.19 -9.07
N CYS A 78 3.36 1.59 -10.10
CA CYS A 78 2.06 0.95 -9.98
C CYS A 78 2.13 -0.50 -9.45
N ASP A 79 3.32 -1.11 -9.41
CA ASP A 79 3.46 -2.50 -8.98
C ASP A 79 3.10 -2.72 -7.51
N PRO A 80 3.59 -1.92 -6.54
CA PRO A 80 3.22 -2.09 -5.14
C PRO A 80 1.71 -1.99 -4.90
N PRO A 81 1.00 -0.96 -5.40
CA PRO A 81 -0.46 -0.90 -5.29
C PRO A 81 -1.17 -2.07 -6.01
N ALA A 82 -0.68 -2.50 -7.16
CA ALA A 82 -1.24 -3.65 -7.87
C ALA A 82 -1.12 -4.94 -7.04
N LEU A 83 0.03 -5.19 -6.40
CA LEU A 83 0.24 -6.34 -5.51
C LEU A 83 -0.71 -6.33 -4.31
N VAL A 84 -0.93 -5.17 -3.68
CA VAL A 84 -1.87 -5.04 -2.56
C VAL A 84 -3.31 -5.42 -2.96
N LEU A 85 -3.70 -5.16 -4.22
CA LEU A 85 -5.01 -5.55 -4.74
C LEU A 85 -5.06 -6.99 -5.25
N ALA A 86 -3.95 -7.49 -5.81
CA ALA A 86 -3.88 -8.81 -6.43
C ALA A 86 -3.88 -9.93 -5.40
N ILE A 87 -3.12 -9.74 -4.32
CA ILE A 87 -2.93 -10.79 -3.30
C ILE A 87 -4.13 -10.77 -2.33
N PRO A 88 -4.81 -11.92 -2.13
CA PRO A 88 -6.01 -12.00 -1.28
C PRO A 88 -5.69 -12.06 0.22
N LEU A 89 -4.52 -11.60 0.62
CA LEU A 89 -4.04 -11.52 2.00
C LEU A 89 -3.60 -10.11 2.34
N ASP A 90 -3.46 -9.82 3.62
CA ASP A 90 -2.89 -8.55 4.09
C ASP A 90 -1.37 -8.58 3.97
N VAL A 91 -0.87 -8.15 2.82
CA VAL A 91 0.57 -8.14 2.53
C VAL A 91 1.30 -6.99 3.21
N ARG A 92 2.51 -7.25 3.66
CA ARG A 92 3.44 -6.25 4.18
C ARG A 92 4.58 -6.07 3.18
N LEU A 93 4.61 -4.92 2.52
CA LEU A 93 5.66 -4.63 1.54
C LEU A 93 6.94 -4.18 2.24
N ILE A 94 8.07 -4.52 1.63
CA ILE A 94 9.37 -3.97 2.01
C ILE A 94 9.55 -2.64 1.28
N LEU A 95 9.64 -1.57 2.05
CA LEU A 95 9.66 -0.20 1.55
C LEU A 95 11.00 0.48 1.81
N LYS A 96 11.29 1.50 1.01
CA LYS A 96 12.46 2.34 1.19
C LYS A 96 12.31 3.18 2.47
N LYS A 97 13.37 3.27 3.28
CA LYS A 97 13.43 3.99 4.56
C LYS A 97 12.92 5.43 4.49
N GLU A 98 13.19 6.12 3.38
CA GLU A 98 12.80 7.52 3.20
C GLU A 98 11.27 7.72 3.19
N LEU A 99 10.50 6.71 2.78
CA LEU A 99 9.03 6.76 2.82
C LEU A 99 8.48 6.89 4.24
N ARG A 100 9.21 6.42 5.25
CA ARG A 100 8.86 6.58 6.66
C ARG A 100 8.75 8.04 7.08
N ARG A 101 9.49 8.94 6.42
CA ARG A 101 9.54 10.37 6.74
C ARG A 101 8.41 11.18 6.13
N LEU A 102 7.62 10.59 5.24
CA LEU A 102 6.48 11.28 4.65
C LEU A 102 5.41 11.52 5.73
N PRO A 103 4.94 12.76 5.90
CA PRO A 103 3.90 13.07 6.86
C PRO A 103 2.62 12.28 6.52
N VAL A 104 1.89 11.84 7.53
CA VAL A 104 0.66 11.02 7.43
C VAL A 104 0.91 9.65 6.78
N ILE A 105 1.38 9.61 5.52
CA ILE A 105 1.62 8.36 4.78
C ILE A 105 2.64 7.48 5.50
N GLY A 106 3.79 8.03 5.90
CA GLY A 106 4.82 7.27 6.61
C GLY A 106 4.31 6.69 7.93
N PHE A 107 3.46 7.43 8.64
CA PHE A 107 2.82 6.96 9.87
C PHE A 107 1.80 5.84 9.61
N ILE A 108 0.95 5.99 8.59
CA ILE A 108 0.00 4.94 8.16
C ILE A 108 0.73 3.64 7.80
N LEU A 109 1.80 3.74 7.03
CA LEU A 109 2.60 2.59 6.62
C LEU A 109 3.25 1.90 7.84
N GLN A 110 3.72 2.66 8.83
CA GLN A 110 4.26 2.11 10.07
C GLN A 110 3.18 1.38 10.88
N LEU A 111 2.01 2.00 11.07
CA LEU A 111 0.86 1.37 11.74
C LEU A 111 0.38 0.12 11.00
N GLY A 112 0.42 0.15 9.66
CA GLY A 112 0.11 -1.00 8.80
C GLY A 112 1.13 -2.14 8.88
N GLY A 113 2.23 -1.99 9.63
CA GLY A 113 3.25 -3.03 9.81
C GLY A 113 4.14 -3.24 8.60
N PHE A 114 4.26 -2.25 7.69
CA PHE A 114 5.17 -2.31 6.56
C PHE A 114 6.63 -2.24 7.02
N VAL A 115 7.51 -2.99 6.35
CA VAL A 115 8.94 -3.08 6.69
C VAL A 115 9.72 -2.01 5.94
N PHE A 116 10.55 -1.26 6.66
CA PHE A 116 11.39 -0.22 6.05
C PHE A 116 12.84 -0.64 6.08
N ILE A 117 13.50 -0.61 4.92
CA ILE A 117 14.91 -0.95 4.78
C ILE A 117 15.73 0.23 4.26
N ASP A 118 16.95 0.35 4.76
CA ASP A 118 17.97 1.19 4.17
C ASP A 118 18.70 0.43 3.07
N ARG A 119 18.39 0.71 1.82
CA ARG A 119 19.01 0.04 0.67
C ARG A 119 20.50 0.36 0.50
N LYS A 120 21.00 1.39 1.21
CA LYS A 120 22.43 1.76 1.21
C LYS A 120 23.24 0.98 2.24
N ASP A 121 22.60 0.46 3.26
CA ASP A 121 23.24 -0.35 4.29
C ASP A 121 23.09 -1.85 3.94
N ARG A 122 24.13 -2.41 3.35
CA ARG A 122 24.16 -3.84 2.98
C ARG A 122 23.99 -4.79 4.16
N LYS A 123 24.35 -4.38 5.38
CA LYS A 123 24.21 -5.20 6.59
C LYS A 123 22.76 -5.32 7.06
N GLN A 124 21.90 -4.40 6.69
CA GLN A 124 20.46 -4.45 6.99
C GLN A 124 19.64 -5.12 5.86
N ALA A 125 20.27 -5.39 4.72
CA ALA A 125 19.62 -5.99 3.55
C ALA A 125 19.82 -7.52 3.46
N ILE A 126 20.54 -8.10 4.41
CA ILE A 126 20.75 -9.53 4.63
C ILE A 126 20.13 -9.91 5.97
#